data_7b2a05f51677b9921e3add28e32cf5da
#
_entry.id   7b2a05f51677b9921e3add28e32cf5da
#
_cell.length_a   1.000
_cell.length_b   1.000
_cell.length_c   1.000
_cell.angle_alpha   90.00
_cell.angle_beta   90.00
_cell.angle_gamma   90.00
#
_symmetry.space_group_name_H-M   'P 1'
#
loop_
_entity.id
_entity.type
_entity.pdbx_description
1 polymer ?
#
loop_
_entity_poly.entity_id
_entity_poly.type
_entity_poly.pdbx_seq_one_letter_code
_entity_poly.pdbx_strand_id
1 'polypeptide(L)'
;MQQPIDWVDEAVQSLHAAADRADRLGCADVFSTWAAMADQIRLVAFGLDPISGPGRPRPWPSVADCLTAALEALDRVGPLTGGSDLPLWEWHVREIRDLVERLGALP
;
A
#
# COMPACT_ATOMS: atom_id res chain seq x y z
N MET A 1 -5.36 18.23 14.82
CA MET A 1 -4.15 17.37 14.86
C MET A 1 -4.56 15.92 14.61
N GLN A 2 -3.90 15.25 13.67
CA GLN A 2 -4.22 13.86 13.36
C GLN A 2 -3.71 12.92 14.45
N GLN A 3 -4.52 11.93 14.77
CA GLN A 3 -4.16 10.87 15.68
C GLN A 3 -3.38 9.77 14.95
N PRO A 4 -2.58 8.95 15.66
CA PRO A 4 -1.89 7.82 15.02
C PRO A 4 -2.82 6.90 14.24
N ILE A 5 -4.03 6.66 14.72
CA ILE A 5 -5.00 5.81 14.01
C ILE A 5 -5.42 6.41 12.67
N ASP A 6 -5.45 7.73 12.56
CA ASP A 6 -5.75 8.40 11.29
C ASP A 6 -4.66 8.15 10.26
N TRP A 7 -3.40 8.08 10.70
CA TRP A 7 -2.29 7.76 9.80
C TRP A 7 -2.30 6.31 9.35
N VAL A 8 -2.73 5.39 10.22
CA VAL A 8 -2.93 3.99 9.81
C VAL A 8 -4.02 3.92 8.75
N ASP A 9 -5.13 4.61 8.95
CA ASP A 9 -6.21 4.66 7.95
C ASP A 9 -5.72 5.27 6.64
N GLU A 10 -4.94 6.35 6.68
CA GLU A 10 -4.35 6.94 5.48
C GLU A 10 -3.46 5.94 4.75
N ALA A 11 -2.65 5.18 5.48
CA ALA A 11 -1.79 4.16 4.89
C ALA A 11 -2.64 3.08 4.22
N VAL A 12 -3.67 2.59 4.89
CA VAL A 12 -4.57 1.56 4.38
C VAL A 12 -5.27 2.03 3.11
N GLN A 13 -5.80 3.26 3.11
CA GLN A 13 -6.47 3.83 1.93
C GLN A 13 -5.49 3.97 0.75
N SER A 14 -4.27 4.40 1.02
CA SER A 14 -3.24 4.50 -0.02
C SER A 14 -2.87 3.13 -0.57
N LEU A 15 -2.81 2.11 0.26
CA LEU A 15 -2.55 0.73 -0.16
C LEU A 15 -3.68 0.20 -1.04
N HIS A 16 -4.93 0.44 -0.68
CA HIS A 16 -6.06 0.04 -1.53
C HIS A 16 -6.01 0.74 -2.89
N ALA A 17 -5.66 2.02 -2.91
CA ALA A 17 -5.49 2.76 -4.16
C ALA A 17 -4.37 2.15 -5.02
N ALA A 18 -3.25 1.78 -4.39
CA ALA A 18 -2.14 1.12 -5.09
C ALA A 18 -2.59 -0.21 -5.70
N ALA A 19 -3.32 -1.02 -4.93
CA ALA A 19 -3.82 -2.31 -5.41
C ALA A 19 -4.78 -2.15 -6.60
N ASP A 20 -5.67 -1.16 -6.54
CA ASP A 20 -6.60 -0.90 -7.63
C ASP A 20 -5.87 -0.51 -8.92
N ARG A 21 -4.83 0.30 -8.81
CA ARG A 21 -4.02 0.69 -9.96
C ARG A 21 -3.23 -0.49 -10.53
N ALA A 22 -2.68 -1.33 -9.64
CA ALA A 22 -1.98 -2.54 -10.07
C ALA A 22 -2.93 -3.51 -10.79
N ASP A 23 -4.16 -3.64 -10.31
CA ASP A 23 -5.18 -4.44 -10.99
C ASP A 23 -5.46 -3.94 -12.41
N ARG A 24 -5.54 -2.62 -12.57
CA ARG A 24 -5.78 -2.04 -13.91
C ARG A 24 -4.62 -2.33 -14.86
N LEU A 25 -3.40 -2.30 -14.36
CA LEU A 25 -2.22 -2.63 -15.16
C LEU A 25 -2.19 -4.12 -15.54
N GLY A 26 -2.72 -4.98 -14.68
CA GLY A 26 -2.73 -6.42 -14.90
C GLY A 26 -4.05 -6.98 -15.43
N CYS A 27 -5.02 -6.14 -15.78
CA CYS A 27 -6.39 -6.59 -16.06
C CYS A 27 -6.51 -7.51 -17.29
N ALA A 28 -5.55 -7.45 -18.23
CA ALA A 28 -5.57 -8.28 -19.42
C ALA A 28 -4.90 -9.64 -19.22
N ASP A 29 -4.23 -9.86 -18.09
CA ASP A 29 -3.47 -11.07 -17.82
C ASP A 29 -3.53 -11.42 -16.33
N VAL A 30 -4.30 -12.46 -16.01
CA VAL A 30 -4.47 -12.91 -14.61
C VAL A 30 -3.19 -13.47 -14.01
N PHE A 31 -2.20 -13.80 -14.82
CA PHE A 31 -0.90 -14.27 -14.38
C PHE A 31 0.15 -13.15 -14.34
N SER A 32 -0.27 -11.92 -14.56
CA SER A 32 0.68 -10.81 -14.60
C SER A 32 1.28 -10.56 -13.20
N THR A 33 2.50 -10.02 -13.20
CA THR A 33 3.15 -9.59 -11.97
C THR A 33 2.34 -8.49 -11.26
N TRP A 34 1.66 -7.65 -12.03
CA TRP A 34 0.82 -6.59 -11.47
C TRP A 34 -0.37 -7.16 -10.70
N ALA A 35 -1.01 -8.20 -11.22
CA ALA A 35 -2.13 -8.86 -10.53
C ALA A 35 -1.66 -9.50 -9.21
N ALA A 36 -0.52 -10.19 -9.24
CA ALA A 36 0.06 -10.78 -8.02
C ALA A 36 0.43 -9.70 -7.02
N MET A 37 0.95 -8.58 -7.50
CA MET A 37 1.33 -7.46 -6.64
C MET A 37 0.12 -6.81 -5.98
N ALA A 38 -0.99 -6.66 -6.72
CA ALA A 38 -2.23 -6.14 -6.15
C ALA A 38 -2.71 -7.00 -4.98
N ASP A 39 -2.63 -8.32 -5.13
CA ASP A 39 -3.01 -9.24 -4.05
C ASP A 39 -2.10 -9.07 -2.82
N GLN A 40 -0.80 -8.91 -3.01
CA GLN A 40 0.15 -8.68 -1.92
C GLN A 40 -0.13 -7.36 -1.20
N ILE A 41 -0.42 -6.31 -1.96
CA ILE A 41 -0.74 -5.00 -1.38
C ILE A 41 -2.02 -5.08 -0.54
N ARG A 42 -3.04 -5.76 -1.03
CA ARG A 42 -4.29 -5.95 -0.29
C ARG A 42 -4.08 -6.75 0.98
N LEU A 43 -3.20 -7.74 0.94
CA LEU A 43 -2.86 -8.52 2.12
C LEU A 43 -2.25 -7.65 3.21
N VAL A 44 -1.36 -6.73 2.85
CA VAL A 44 -0.77 -5.78 3.80
C VAL A 44 -1.85 -4.84 4.36
N ALA A 45 -2.71 -4.31 3.50
CA ALA A 45 -3.80 -3.43 3.94
C ALA A 45 -4.71 -4.16 4.93
N PHE A 46 -5.06 -5.40 4.64
CA PHE A 46 -5.87 -6.23 5.53
C PHE A 46 -5.15 -6.51 6.85
N GLY A 47 -3.85 -6.74 6.82
CA GLY A 47 -3.05 -6.96 8.03
C GLY A 47 -2.98 -5.73 8.93
N LEU A 48 -2.96 -4.55 8.32
CA LEU A 48 -2.96 -3.29 9.06
C LEU A 48 -4.34 -2.96 9.64
N ASP A 49 -5.39 -3.20 8.87
CA ASP A 49 -6.77 -2.95 9.28
C ASP A 49 -7.72 -3.90 8.55
N PRO A 50 -8.10 -5.00 9.20
CA PRO A 50 -8.97 -6.01 8.56
C PRO A 50 -10.42 -5.55 8.42
N ILE A 51 -10.82 -4.46 9.03
CA ILE A 51 -12.20 -3.99 9.05
C ILE A 51 -12.45 -2.98 7.93
N SER A 52 -11.50 -2.09 7.69
CA SER A 52 -11.64 -1.04 6.68
C SER A 52 -11.45 -1.60 5.28
N GLY A 53 -12.41 -1.31 4.43
CA GLY A 53 -12.30 -1.61 3.01
C GLY A 53 -11.77 -0.42 2.22
N PRO A 54 -11.82 -0.50 0.88
CA PRO A 54 -11.42 0.63 0.03
C PRO A 54 -12.30 1.85 0.32
N GLY A 55 -11.66 3.00 0.41
CA GLY A 55 -12.31 4.27 0.66
C GLY A 55 -12.38 5.13 -0.58
N ARG A 56 -12.26 6.43 -0.37
CA ARG A 56 -12.29 7.39 -1.47
C ARG A 56 -11.08 7.21 -2.38
N PRO A 57 -11.24 7.42 -3.70
CA PRO A 57 -10.09 7.44 -4.60
C PRO A 57 -9.05 8.46 -4.16
N ARG A 58 -7.78 8.09 -4.31
CA ARG A 58 -6.66 8.95 -3.96
C ARG A 58 -6.08 9.60 -5.22
N PRO A 59 -5.54 10.82 -5.10
CA PRO A 59 -5.03 11.54 -6.27
C PRO A 59 -3.66 11.05 -6.77
N TRP A 60 -3.10 10.02 -6.15
CA TRP A 60 -1.78 9.52 -6.50
C TRP A 60 -1.81 8.89 -7.90
N PRO A 61 -0.94 9.33 -8.83
CA PRO A 61 -1.05 8.91 -10.23
C PRO A 61 -0.53 7.51 -10.52
N SER A 62 0.33 6.96 -9.69
CA SER A 62 0.96 5.66 -9.95
C SER A 62 0.92 4.75 -8.75
N VAL A 63 1.17 3.45 -8.98
CA VAL A 63 1.31 2.47 -7.90
C VAL A 63 2.42 2.89 -6.94
N ALA A 64 3.58 3.29 -7.49
CA ALA A 64 4.72 3.71 -6.68
C ALA A 64 4.38 4.91 -5.79
N ASP A 65 3.67 5.89 -6.33
CA ASP A 65 3.27 7.08 -5.56
C ASP A 65 2.30 6.71 -4.44
N CYS A 66 1.37 5.80 -4.70
CA CYS A 66 0.45 5.31 -3.67
C CYS A 66 1.20 4.59 -2.55
N LEU A 67 2.19 3.77 -2.90
CA LEU A 67 2.99 3.05 -1.90
C LEU A 67 3.87 4.02 -1.10
N THR A 68 4.43 5.03 -1.74
CA THR A 68 5.19 6.07 -1.06
C THR A 68 4.32 6.83 -0.06
N ALA A 69 3.10 7.19 -0.47
CA ALA A 69 2.15 7.84 0.43
C ALA A 69 1.81 6.96 1.64
N ALA A 70 1.65 5.65 1.41
CA ALA A 70 1.40 4.70 2.49
C ALA A 70 2.58 4.65 3.47
N LEU A 71 3.82 4.61 2.97
CA LEU A 71 5.01 4.60 3.81
C LEU A 71 5.15 5.89 4.62
N GLU A 72 4.89 7.02 4.02
CA GLU A 72 4.91 8.30 4.72
C GLU A 72 3.89 8.34 5.86
N ALA A 73 2.70 7.82 5.62
CA ALA A 73 1.67 7.73 6.65
C ALA A 73 2.09 6.79 7.79
N LEU A 74 2.67 5.63 7.45
CA LEU A 74 3.15 4.68 8.46
C LEU A 74 4.28 5.26 9.30
N ASP A 75 5.18 6.04 8.70
CA ASP A 75 6.25 6.71 9.44
C ASP A 75 5.70 7.68 10.48
N ARG A 76 4.55 8.30 10.21
CA ARG A 76 3.91 9.22 11.14
C ARG A 76 3.20 8.53 12.30
N VAL A 77 2.88 7.24 12.16
CA VAL A 77 2.33 6.45 13.25
C VAL A 77 3.37 6.36 14.37
N GLY A 78 4.61 6.09 14.01
CA GLY A 78 5.72 6.05 14.95
C GLY A 78 5.64 4.91 15.95
N PRO A 79 6.62 4.84 16.87
CA PRO A 79 6.70 3.74 17.83
C PRO A 79 5.65 3.78 18.95
N LEU A 80 4.93 4.89 19.09
CA LEU A 80 4.03 5.11 20.22
C LEU A 80 2.73 4.31 20.16
N THR A 81 2.38 3.75 19.02
CA THR A 81 1.11 3.04 18.86
C THR A 81 1.20 1.56 19.17
N GLY A 82 2.37 1.05 19.53
CA GLY A 82 2.51 -0.27 20.11
C GLY A 82 2.13 -1.47 19.26
N GLY A 83 1.88 -1.29 17.99
CA GLY A 83 1.62 -2.43 17.10
C GLY A 83 2.93 -3.17 16.84
N SER A 84 3.10 -4.35 17.43
CA SER A 84 4.33 -5.13 17.28
C SER A 84 4.61 -5.51 15.83
N ASP A 85 3.56 -5.54 15.00
CA ASP A 85 3.67 -5.95 13.60
C ASP A 85 3.87 -4.78 12.65
N LEU A 86 3.76 -3.54 13.11
CA LEU A 86 3.86 -2.37 12.26
C LEU A 86 5.18 -2.29 11.48
N PRO A 87 6.35 -2.51 12.12
CA PRO A 87 7.61 -2.52 11.36
C PRO A 87 7.67 -3.61 10.29
N LEU A 88 7.02 -4.75 10.52
CA LEU A 88 6.94 -5.83 9.53
C LEU A 88 6.13 -5.39 8.31
N TRP A 89 4.98 -4.77 8.52
CA TRP A 89 4.14 -4.28 7.43
C TRP A 89 4.82 -3.16 6.66
N GLU A 90 5.49 -2.25 7.36
CA GLU A 90 6.25 -1.17 6.73
C GLU A 90 7.36 -1.73 5.84
N TRP A 91 8.11 -2.72 6.34
CA TRP A 91 9.15 -3.39 5.56
C TRP A 91 8.56 -4.03 4.31
N HIS A 92 7.39 -4.67 4.45
CA HIS A 92 6.71 -5.33 3.34
C HIS A 92 6.33 -4.33 2.24
N VAL A 93 5.80 -3.18 2.63
CA VAL A 93 5.44 -2.12 1.69
C VAL A 93 6.68 -1.61 0.95
N ARG A 94 7.80 -1.44 1.65
CA ARG A 94 9.06 -1.04 1.01
C ARG A 94 9.53 -2.04 -0.02
N GLU A 95 9.43 -3.32 0.28
CA GLU A 95 9.80 -4.39 -0.66
C GLU A 95 8.93 -4.36 -1.90
N ILE A 96 7.63 -4.19 -1.72
CA ILE A 96 6.69 -4.09 -2.85
C ILE A 96 7.01 -2.84 -3.68
N ARG A 97 7.26 -1.72 -3.04
CA ARG A 97 7.61 -0.49 -3.76
C ARG A 97 8.88 -0.65 -4.59
N ASP A 98 9.90 -1.29 -4.04
CA ASP A 98 11.14 -1.54 -4.76
C ASP A 98 10.88 -2.42 -6.00
N LEU A 99 10.02 -3.41 -5.87
CA LEU A 99 9.62 -4.25 -6.99
C LEU A 99 8.90 -3.44 -8.08
N VAL A 100 7.98 -2.57 -7.66
CA VAL A 100 7.24 -1.69 -8.57
C VAL A 100 8.20 -0.78 -9.33
N GLU A 101 9.18 -0.22 -8.66
CA GLU A 101 10.17 0.65 -9.30
C GLU A 101 10.97 -0.10 -10.35
N ARG A 102 11.35 -1.35 -10.06
CA ARG A 102 12.05 -2.19 -11.03
C ARG A 102 11.18 -2.48 -12.26
N LEU A 103 9.89 -2.79 -12.04
CA LEU A 103 8.97 -3.02 -13.15
C LEU A 103 8.74 -1.76 -13.98
N GLY A 104 8.64 -0.61 -13.33
CA GLY A 104 8.46 0.67 -14.00
C GLY A 104 9.68 1.10 -14.82
N ALA A 105 10.86 0.58 -14.48
CA ALA A 105 12.08 0.86 -15.21
C ALA A 105 12.23 0.00 -16.47
N LEU A 106 11.42 -1.02 -16.62
CA LEU A 106 11.44 -1.86 -17.82
C LEU A 106 10.71 -1.16 -18.97
N PRO A 107 11.27 -1.21 -20.17
CA PRO A 107 10.62 -0.58 -21.33
C PRO A 107 9.32 -1.26 -21.72
#